data_85c73881a00fec09b52db67a116c0cc7
#
_entry.id   85c73881a00fec09b52db67a116c0cc7
#
_cell.length_a   1.000
_cell.length_b   1.000
_cell.length_c   1.000
_cell.angle_alpha   90.00
_cell.angle_beta   90.00
_cell.angle_gamma   90.00
#
_symmetry.space_group_name_H-M   'P 1'
#
loop_
_entity.id
_entity.type
_entity.pdbx_description
1 polymer ?
#
loop_
_entity_poly.entity_id
_entity_poly.type
_entity_poly.pdbx_seq_one_letter_code
_entity_poly.pdbx_strand_id
1 'polypeptide(L)'
;SGTTKLFGLIGSPVSHSASPAMQNYGFQACGVDGAYLAFDIKEEEVPEFVKSMRLLNIQGCNVTMPNKTAAAQNMDELSPAAELIGAVNTIVNRDGKLYGHITDGEGFVANLKDHGIGVEGKDIVIFGAGGAATAIQVQCALDGAKSITIFNPRDPFFERAQKMVEKIKAKVPECQVELYDLDAKDTMREKIDAADILVKWNITWNETKRRYNSDLQIQQCFMKD
;
A
#
# COMPACT_ATOMS: atom_id res chain seq x y z
N SER A 1 30.34 -13.02 3.15
CA SER A 1 30.88 -13.89 4.21
C SER A 1 29.80 -14.80 4.77
N GLY A 2 30.13 -15.72 5.66
CA GLY A 2 29.15 -16.59 6.36
C GLY A 2 28.26 -15.84 7.35
N THR A 3 28.53 -14.56 7.61
CA THR A 3 27.77 -13.67 8.49
C THR A 3 26.87 -12.70 7.72
N THR A 4 27.03 -12.61 6.40
CA THR A 4 26.25 -11.71 5.55
C THR A 4 24.78 -12.08 5.58
N LYS A 5 23.91 -11.12 5.95
CA LYS A 5 22.46 -11.32 6.01
C LYS A 5 21.87 -11.30 4.60
N LEU A 6 20.97 -12.23 4.33
CA LEU A 6 20.29 -12.32 3.02
C LEU A 6 18.89 -11.68 3.11
N PHE A 7 18.59 -10.85 2.13
CA PHE A 7 17.28 -10.22 1.89
C PHE A 7 16.88 -10.42 0.44
N GLY A 8 15.61 -10.19 0.11
CA GLY A 8 15.18 -10.37 -1.26
C GLY A 8 13.92 -9.65 -1.67
N LEU A 9 13.64 -9.78 -2.97
CA LEU A 9 12.37 -9.45 -3.61
C LEU A 9 11.83 -10.70 -4.28
N ILE A 10 10.54 -10.98 -4.09
CA ILE A 10 9.83 -12.00 -4.85
C ILE A 10 8.71 -11.39 -5.69
N GLY A 11 8.51 -11.92 -6.88
CA GLY A 11 7.48 -11.56 -7.85
C GLY A 11 7.76 -12.26 -9.17
N SER A 12 6.93 -12.06 -10.17
CA SER A 12 7.17 -12.63 -11.50
C SER A 12 6.48 -11.78 -12.59
N PRO A 13 7.25 -11.21 -13.55
CA PRO A 13 8.71 -11.20 -13.65
C PRO A 13 9.36 -10.13 -12.76
N VAL A 14 10.57 -10.34 -12.27
CA VAL A 14 11.33 -9.38 -11.43
C VAL A 14 12.68 -8.95 -12.04
N SER A 15 13.02 -9.41 -13.23
CA SER A 15 14.31 -9.12 -13.88
C SER A 15 14.57 -7.64 -14.14
N HIS A 16 13.53 -6.83 -14.25
CA HIS A 16 13.59 -5.38 -14.48
C HIS A 16 13.62 -4.54 -13.20
N SER A 17 13.53 -5.17 -12.03
CA SER A 17 13.45 -4.46 -10.75
C SER A 17 14.75 -3.75 -10.40
N ALA A 18 14.66 -2.47 -10.05
CA ALA A 18 15.75 -1.68 -9.50
C ALA A 18 15.98 -1.91 -7.98
N SER A 19 15.11 -2.67 -7.31
CA SER A 19 15.19 -2.88 -5.86
C SER A 19 16.55 -3.45 -5.41
N PRO A 20 17.15 -4.46 -6.08
CA PRO A 20 18.47 -4.97 -5.66
C PRO A 20 19.56 -3.90 -5.67
N ALA A 21 19.62 -3.06 -6.71
CA ALA A 21 20.61 -1.99 -6.81
C ALA A 21 20.42 -0.96 -5.69
N MET A 22 19.18 -0.52 -5.46
CA MET A 22 18.83 0.46 -4.43
C MET A 22 19.12 -0.07 -3.02
N GLN A 23 18.69 -1.28 -2.70
CA GLN A 23 18.83 -1.85 -1.36
C GLN A 23 20.29 -2.17 -1.03
N ASN A 24 21.04 -2.75 -1.97
CA ASN A 24 22.47 -3.03 -1.76
C ASN A 24 23.27 -1.74 -1.60
N TYR A 25 22.96 -0.67 -2.34
CA TYR A 25 23.56 0.64 -2.13
C TYR A 25 23.25 1.17 -0.70
N GLY A 26 21.99 1.05 -0.26
CA GLY A 26 21.58 1.43 1.09
C GLY A 26 22.32 0.64 2.18
N PHE A 27 22.50 -0.68 2.01
CA PHE A 27 23.26 -1.49 2.95
C PHE A 27 24.72 -1.01 3.08
N GLN A 28 25.36 -0.71 1.94
CA GLN A 28 26.72 -0.16 1.96
C GLN A 28 26.79 1.21 2.65
N ALA A 29 25.86 2.11 2.33
CA ALA A 29 25.80 3.44 2.93
C ALA A 29 25.57 3.42 4.43
N CYS A 30 24.81 2.43 4.93
CA CYS A 30 24.50 2.25 6.36
C CYS A 30 25.48 1.30 7.09
N GLY A 31 26.50 0.76 6.43
CA GLY A 31 27.45 -0.19 7.03
C GLY A 31 26.82 -1.53 7.41
N VAL A 32 25.75 -1.94 6.73
CA VAL A 32 25.04 -3.21 6.96
C VAL A 32 25.69 -4.32 6.12
N ASP A 33 26.16 -5.40 6.77
CA ASP A 33 26.62 -6.62 6.09
C ASP A 33 25.39 -7.41 5.59
N GLY A 34 24.83 -6.98 4.47
CA GLY A 34 23.62 -7.54 3.84
C GLY A 34 23.78 -7.69 2.34
N ALA A 35 23.05 -8.66 1.79
CA ALA A 35 22.90 -8.84 0.34
C ALA A 35 21.40 -8.92 0.01
N TYR A 36 20.98 -8.18 -1.00
CA TYR A 36 19.61 -8.16 -1.49
C TYR A 36 19.57 -8.66 -2.93
N LEU A 37 18.76 -9.68 -3.18
CA LEU A 37 18.60 -10.33 -4.47
C LEU A 37 17.13 -10.33 -4.92
N ALA A 38 16.88 -10.42 -6.22
CA ALA A 38 15.55 -10.66 -6.78
C ALA A 38 15.40 -12.13 -7.16
N PHE A 39 14.27 -12.72 -6.77
CA PHE A 39 13.91 -14.11 -7.05
C PHE A 39 12.63 -14.11 -7.87
N ASP A 40 12.70 -14.66 -9.09
CA ASP A 40 11.52 -14.83 -9.96
C ASP A 40 10.73 -16.05 -9.45
N ILE A 41 9.74 -15.76 -8.61
CA ILE A 41 8.88 -16.74 -7.93
C ILE A 41 7.45 -16.52 -8.42
N LYS A 42 6.84 -17.54 -8.98
CA LYS A 42 5.43 -17.51 -9.38
C LYS A 42 4.52 -17.64 -8.16
N GLU A 43 3.27 -17.25 -8.32
CA GLU A 43 2.30 -17.23 -7.22
C GLU A 43 2.13 -18.61 -6.56
N GLU A 44 2.07 -19.68 -7.35
CA GLU A 44 1.96 -21.05 -6.88
C GLU A 44 3.19 -21.57 -6.12
N GLU A 45 4.35 -20.92 -6.31
CA GLU A 45 5.62 -21.29 -5.67
C GLU A 45 5.86 -20.57 -4.33
N VAL A 46 5.01 -19.59 -3.99
CA VAL A 46 5.16 -18.79 -2.75
C VAL A 46 5.19 -19.66 -1.49
N PRO A 47 4.35 -20.69 -1.30
CA PRO A 47 4.43 -21.54 -0.11
C PRO A 47 5.79 -22.23 0.05
N GLU A 48 6.41 -22.68 -1.04
CA GLU A 48 7.72 -23.35 -1.01
C GLU A 48 8.84 -22.32 -0.75
N PHE A 49 8.75 -21.13 -1.35
CA PHE A 49 9.67 -20.05 -1.06
C PHE A 49 9.65 -19.65 0.42
N VAL A 50 8.47 -19.56 1.03
CA VAL A 50 8.30 -19.24 2.47
C VAL A 50 8.99 -20.27 3.37
N LYS A 51 8.93 -21.57 3.02
CA LYS A 51 9.71 -22.61 3.72
C LYS A 51 11.21 -22.40 3.55
N SER A 52 11.64 -22.05 2.32
CA SER A 52 13.03 -21.77 2.00
C SER A 52 13.55 -20.53 2.72
N MET A 53 12.73 -19.49 2.93
CA MET A 53 13.10 -18.33 3.75
C MET A 53 13.53 -18.75 5.17
N ARG A 54 12.78 -19.65 5.80
CA ARG A 54 13.12 -20.16 7.13
C ARG A 54 14.40 -20.98 7.11
N LEU A 55 14.51 -21.92 6.15
CA LEU A 55 15.66 -22.82 6.03
C LEU A 55 16.97 -22.05 5.77
N LEU A 56 16.95 -21.07 4.90
CA LEU A 56 18.10 -20.26 4.49
C LEU A 56 18.33 -19.03 5.39
N ASN A 57 17.49 -18.85 6.40
CA ASN A 57 17.52 -17.70 7.30
C ASN A 57 17.51 -16.36 6.54
N ILE A 58 16.67 -16.25 5.50
CA ILE A 58 16.45 -14.99 4.79
C ILE A 58 15.76 -14.03 5.76
N GLN A 59 16.39 -12.88 6.04
CA GLN A 59 16.00 -11.98 7.14
C GLN A 59 14.75 -11.16 6.82
N GLY A 60 14.51 -10.90 5.54
CA GLY A 60 13.33 -10.18 5.08
C GLY A 60 13.20 -10.23 3.57
N CYS A 61 12.00 -9.95 3.10
CA CYS A 61 11.71 -10.01 1.68
C CYS A 61 10.63 -8.97 1.33
N ASN A 62 10.84 -8.23 0.25
CA ASN A 62 9.75 -7.51 -0.37
C ASN A 62 8.97 -8.43 -1.32
N VAL A 63 7.70 -8.13 -1.49
CA VAL A 63 6.79 -8.91 -2.33
C VAL A 63 6.12 -7.98 -3.34
N THR A 64 6.28 -8.30 -4.62
CA THR A 64 5.59 -7.59 -5.69
C THR A 64 4.61 -8.50 -6.43
N MET A 65 3.99 -7.98 -7.49
CA MET A 65 3.03 -8.72 -8.30
C MET A 65 3.63 -10.02 -8.88
N PRO A 66 2.84 -11.11 -8.94
CA PRO A 66 1.46 -11.27 -8.49
C PRO A 66 1.34 -11.76 -7.03
N ASN A 67 2.43 -11.89 -6.28
CA ASN A 67 2.60 -12.72 -5.09
C ASN A 67 2.01 -12.16 -3.78
N LYS A 68 1.57 -10.89 -3.76
CA LYS A 68 1.18 -10.19 -2.52
C LYS A 68 0.09 -10.92 -1.71
N THR A 69 -0.92 -11.49 -2.40
CA THR A 69 -2.02 -12.23 -1.74
C THR A 69 -1.56 -13.60 -1.24
N ALA A 70 -0.84 -14.35 -2.08
CA ALA A 70 -0.29 -15.64 -1.69
C ALA A 70 0.69 -15.51 -0.51
N ALA A 71 1.50 -14.44 -0.48
CA ALA A 71 2.38 -14.17 0.65
C ALA A 71 1.59 -13.95 1.96
N ALA A 72 0.51 -13.17 1.93
CA ALA A 72 -0.32 -12.95 3.11
C ALA A 72 -0.88 -14.25 3.71
N GLN A 73 -1.27 -15.19 2.85
CA GLN A 73 -1.82 -16.50 3.27
C GLN A 73 -0.78 -17.43 3.92
N ASN A 74 0.51 -17.12 3.79
CA ASN A 74 1.61 -17.94 4.26
C ASN A 74 2.44 -17.27 5.39
N MET A 75 1.94 -16.19 5.98
CA MET A 75 2.58 -15.56 7.15
C MET A 75 2.09 -16.14 8.46
N ASP A 76 2.94 -16.08 9.47
CA ASP A 76 2.58 -16.48 10.84
C ASP A 76 1.76 -15.39 11.53
N GLU A 77 2.05 -14.12 11.23
CA GLU A 77 1.30 -12.95 11.70
C GLU A 77 1.23 -11.88 10.61
N LEU A 78 0.16 -11.09 10.64
CA LEU A 78 -0.06 -9.97 9.73
C LEU A 78 -0.20 -8.68 10.52
N SER A 79 0.30 -7.57 9.96
CA SER A 79 -0.05 -6.23 10.46
C SER A 79 -1.55 -5.96 10.28
N PRO A 80 -2.15 -5.04 11.06
CA PRO A 80 -3.58 -4.73 10.94
C PRO A 80 -4.02 -4.36 9.52
N ALA A 81 -3.21 -3.58 8.81
CA ALA A 81 -3.48 -3.22 7.41
C ALA A 81 -3.36 -4.43 6.48
N ALA A 82 -2.32 -5.26 6.63
CA ALA A 82 -2.13 -6.46 5.82
C ALA A 82 -3.25 -7.50 6.04
N GLU A 83 -3.71 -7.67 7.29
CA GLU A 83 -4.85 -8.52 7.62
C GLU A 83 -6.14 -8.05 6.94
N LEU A 84 -6.43 -6.75 7.02
CA LEU A 84 -7.63 -6.15 6.47
C LEU A 84 -7.66 -6.23 4.94
N ILE A 85 -6.52 -5.95 4.29
CA ILE A 85 -6.36 -5.97 2.84
C ILE A 85 -6.25 -7.40 2.31
N GLY A 86 -5.64 -8.30 3.06
CA GLY A 86 -5.32 -9.66 2.62
C GLY A 86 -4.13 -9.71 1.65
N ALA A 87 -3.18 -8.78 1.80
CA ALA A 87 -2.00 -8.69 0.95
C ALA A 87 -0.78 -8.22 1.76
N VAL A 88 0.40 -8.66 1.34
CA VAL A 88 1.70 -8.36 1.96
C VAL A 88 2.67 -7.87 0.89
N ASN A 89 3.36 -6.77 1.13
CA ASN A 89 4.47 -6.32 0.29
C ASN A 89 5.83 -6.42 0.99
N THR A 90 5.84 -6.68 2.30
CA THR A 90 7.07 -6.76 3.10
C THR A 90 6.94 -7.90 4.12
N ILE A 91 7.91 -8.80 4.11
CA ILE A 91 8.02 -9.92 5.06
C ILE A 91 9.23 -9.67 5.94
N VAL A 92 9.06 -9.82 7.25
CA VAL A 92 10.15 -9.78 8.24
C VAL A 92 10.26 -11.16 8.88
N ASN A 93 11.47 -11.72 8.87
CA ASN A 93 11.77 -12.97 9.53
C ASN A 93 12.41 -12.69 10.90
N ARG A 94 11.76 -13.12 11.97
CA ARG A 94 12.30 -13.06 13.34
C ARG A 94 12.43 -14.46 13.86
N ASP A 95 13.63 -15.02 13.78
CA ASP A 95 13.96 -16.38 14.27
C ASP A 95 13.03 -17.47 13.72
N GLY A 96 12.72 -17.41 12.43
CA GLY A 96 11.85 -18.35 11.73
C GLY A 96 10.36 -18.02 11.76
N LYS A 97 9.92 -17.05 12.58
CA LYS A 97 8.56 -16.54 12.57
C LYS A 97 8.45 -15.41 11.55
N LEU A 98 7.51 -15.52 10.61
CA LEU A 98 7.33 -14.59 9.50
C LEU A 98 6.18 -13.63 9.75
N TYR A 99 6.49 -12.34 9.72
CA TYR A 99 5.55 -11.23 9.91
C TYR A 99 5.32 -10.54 8.57
N GLY A 100 4.07 -10.46 8.14
CA GLY A 100 3.67 -9.81 6.90
C GLY A 100 3.13 -8.40 7.13
N HIS A 101 3.65 -7.46 6.36
CA HIS A 101 3.24 -6.07 6.38
C HIS A 101 2.82 -5.60 4.98
N ILE A 102 1.99 -4.56 4.91
CA ILE A 102 1.73 -3.80 3.70
C ILE A 102 2.03 -2.34 3.99
N THR A 103 3.12 -1.85 3.45
CA THR A 103 3.73 -0.57 3.83
C THR A 103 3.39 0.58 2.88
N ASP A 104 2.64 0.32 1.80
CA ASP A 104 2.27 1.35 0.81
C ASP A 104 1.46 2.50 1.47
N GLY A 105 0.48 2.15 2.32
CA GLY A 105 -0.32 3.12 3.07
C GLY A 105 0.47 3.84 4.17
N GLU A 106 1.29 3.10 4.93
CA GLU A 106 2.18 3.68 5.95
C GLU A 106 3.14 4.70 5.35
N GLY A 107 3.76 4.36 4.20
CA GLY A 107 4.66 5.26 3.47
C GLY A 107 3.95 6.52 3.00
N PHE A 108 2.70 6.42 2.54
CA PHE A 108 1.89 7.57 2.16
C PHE A 108 1.62 8.49 3.37
N VAL A 109 1.13 7.94 4.48
CA VAL A 109 0.82 8.73 5.68
C VAL A 109 2.08 9.34 6.29
N ALA A 110 3.20 8.60 6.32
CA ALA A 110 4.49 9.13 6.76
C ALA A 110 4.95 10.31 5.88
N ASN A 111 4.81 10.19 4.57
CA ASN A 111 5.14 11.29 3.64
C ASN A 111 4.27 12.53 3.90
N LEU A 112 2.96 12.37 4.11
CA LEU A 112 2.09 13.50 4.49
C LEU A 112 2.57 14.16 5.79
N LYS A 113 2.90 13.36 6.80
CA LYS A 113 3.36 13.84 8.09
C LYS A 113 4.68 14.62 7.99
N ASP A 114 5.61 14.18 7.16
CA ASP A 114 6.87 14.89 6.90
C ASP A 114 6.65 16.27 6.27
N HIS A 115 5.49 16.46 5.61
CA HIS A 115 5.05 17.74 5.07
C HIS A 115 4.09 18.51 6.01
N GLY A 116 3.98 18.09 7.27
CA GLY A 116 3.13 18.74 8.27
C GLY A 116 1.63 18.45 8.13
N ILE A 117 1.25 17.42 7.38
CA ILE A 117 -0.16 17.05 7.15
C ILE A 117 -0.47 15.77 7.94
N GLY A 118 -1.33 15.87 8.95
CA GLY A 118 -1.88 14.72 9.67
C GLY A 118 -3.19 14.25 9.05
N VAL A 119 -3.48 12.94 9.17
CA VAL A 119 -4.75 12.35 8.68
C VAL A 119 -5.81 12.21 9.78
N GLU A 120 -5.41 12.27 11.05
CA GLU A 120 -6.30 12.13 12.19
C GLU A 120 -7.37 13.23 12.21
N GLY A 121 -8.62 12.83 12.34
CA GLY A 121 -9.78 13.73 12.38
C GLY A 121 -10.11 14.40 11.04
N LYS A 122 -9.45 14.02 9.93
CA LYS A 122 -9.59 14.64 8.62
C LYS A 122 -10.68 13.99 7.76
N ASP A 123 -11.30 14.82 6.93
CA ASP A 123 -12.18 14.39 5.85
C ASP A 123 -11.34 14.22 4.57
N ILE A 124 -11.25 12.99 4.06
CA ILE A 124 -10.34 12.61 2.96
C ILE A 124 -11.14 12.14 1.75
N VAL A 125 -10.85 12.67 0.57
CA VAL A 125 -11.39 12.18 -0.70
C VAL A 125 -10.29 11.45 -1.47
N ILE A 126 -10.56 10.22 -1.92
CA ILE A 126 -9.60 9.38 -2.64
C ILE A 126 -10.19 8.95 -3.97
N PHE A 127 -9.46 9.22 -5.05
CA PHE A 127 -9.81 8.75 -6.39
C PHE A 127 -9.05 7.47 -6.73
N GLY A 128 -9.81 6.41 -7.00
CA GLY A 128 -9.30 5.08 -7.34
C GLY A 128 -9.47 4.05 -6.23
N ALA A 129 -9.55 2.77 -6.64
CA ALA A 129 -9.70 1.60 -5.77
C ALA A 129 -8.75 0.45 -6.17
N GLY A 130 -7.65 0.75 -6.84
CA GLY A 130 -6.57 -0.19 -7.10
C GLY A 130 -5.77 -0.51 -5.82
N GLY A 131 -4.81 -1.43 -5.91
CA GLY A 131 -4.09 -1.94 -4.74
C GLY A 131 -3.46 -0.86 -3.85
N ALA A 132 -2.75 0.11 -4.43
CA ALA A 132 -2.13 1.19 -3.66
C ALA A 132 -3.17 2.14 -3.06
N ALA A 133 -4.22 2.51 -3.81
CA ALA A 133 -5.30 3.34 -3.28
C ALA A 133 -6.01 2.65 -2.10
N THR A 134 -6.24 1.34 -2.20
CA THR A 134 -6.82 0.54 -1.11
C THR A 134 -5.91 0.56 0.13
N ALA A 135 -4.60 0.42 -0.03
CA ALA A 135 -3.67 0.49 1.08
C ALA A 135 -3.69 1.86 1.78
N ILE A 136 -3.78 2.94 1.00
CA ILE A 136 -3.93 4.31 1.53
C ILE A 136 -5.26 4.47 2.29
N GLN A 137 -6.38 4.00 1.72
CA GLN A 137 -7.69 4.05 2.36
C GLN A 137 -7.68 3.35 3.72
N VAL A 138 -7.16 2.14 3.76
CA VAL A 138 -7.07 1.33 5.00
C VAL A 138 -6.18 2.01 6.02
N GLN A 139 -5.00 2.48 5.62
CA GLN A 139 -4.08 3.11 6.55
C GLN A 139 -4.63 4.43 7.11
N CYS A 140 -5.21 5.29 6.26
CA CYS A 140 -5.85 6.52 6.74
C CYS A 140 -6.97 6.23 7.76
N ALA A 141 -7.77 5.19 7.55
CA ALA A 141 -8.80 4.78 8.50
C ALA A 141 -8.19 4.32 9.83
N LEU A 142 -7.16 3.46 9.78
CA LEU A 142 -6.46 2.96 10.97
C LEU A 142 -5.76 4.09 11.74
N ASP A 143 -5.31 5.14 11.06
CA ASP A 143 -4.64 6.31 11.65
C ASP A 143 -5.62 7.43 12.05
N GLY A 144 -6.91 7.12 12.13
CA GLY A 144 -7.92 7.97 12.75
C GLY A 144 -8.51 9.04 11.83
N ALA A 145 -8.53 8.84 10.52
CA ALA A 145 -9.30 9.71 9.63
C ALA A 145 -10.78 9.73 10.04
N LYS A 146 -11.39 10.92 10.02
CA LYS A 146 -12.81 11.10 10.36
C LYS A 146 -13.71 10.52 9.28
N SER A 147 -13.40 10.80 8.02
CA SER A 147 -14.12 10.22 6.89
C SER A 147 -13.21 9.94 5.70
N ILE A 148 -13.57 8.93 4.91
CA ILE A 148 -12.94 8.59 3.65
C ILE A 148 -14.02 8.44 2.59
N THR A 149 -14.01 9.29 1.59
CA THR A 149 -14.91 9.21 0.44
C THR A 149 -14.12 8.74 -0.78
N ILE A 150 -14.53 7.62 -1.35
CA ILE A 150 -13.86 6.96 -2.47
C ILE A 150 -14.67 7.18 -3.74
N PHE A 151 -14.03 7.62 -4.82
CA PHE A 151 -14.60 7.68 -6.15
C PHE A 151 -13.86 6.73 -7.09
N ASN A 152 -14.59 5.81 -7.71
CA ASN A 152 -14.05 4.86 -8.68
C ASN A 152 -15.04 4.62 -9.81
N PRO A 153 -14.60 4.42 -11.08
CA PRO A 153 -15.52 3.99 -12.13
C PRO A 153 -16.10 2.60 -11.82
N ARG A 154 -17.22 2.28 -12.43
CA ARG A 154 -17.86 0.95 -12.29
C ARG A 154 -17.12 -0.11 -13.10
N ASP A 155 -15.94 -0.43 -12.64
CA ASP A 155 -15.06 -1.47 -13.15
C ASP A 155 -14.94 -2.64 -12.15
N PRO A 156 -14.17 -3.70 -12.41
CA PRO A 156 -13.97 -4.80 -11.47
C PRO A 156 -13.38 -4.38 -10.11
N PHE A 157 -12.71 -3.23 -10.02
CA PHE A 157 -12.21 -2.70 -8.75
C PHE A 157 -13.31 -2.10 -7.89
N PHE A 158 -14.43 -1.67 -8.47
CA PHE A 158 -15.56 -1.10 -7.72
C PHE A 158 -16.17 -2.13 -6.76
N GLU A 159 -16.41 -3.35 -7.22
CA GLU A 159 -16.94 -4.42 -6.36
C GLU A 159 -15.96 -4.81 -5.24
N ARG A 160 -14.66 -4.81 -5.54
CA ARG A 160 -13.62 -5.03 -4.54
C ARG A 160 -13.62 -3.91 -3.51
N ALA A 161 -13.77 -2.66 -3.95
CA ALA A 161 -13.86 -1.50 -3.08
C ALA A 161 -15.09 -1.57 -2.17
N GLN A 162 -16.26 -1.99 -2.66
CA GLN A 162 -17.44 -2.19 -1.83
C GLN A 162 -17.17 -3.16 -0.68
N LYS A 163 -16.55 -4.31 -0.97
CA LYS A 163 -16.18 -5.30 0.05
C LYS A 163 -15.17 -4.72 1.05
N MET A 164 -14.21 -3.92 0.57
CA MET A 164 -13.23 -3.29 1.43
C MET A 164 -13.84 -2.22 2.34
N VAL A 165 -14.76 -1.40 1.83
CA VAL A 165 -15.52 -0.43 2.62
C VAL A 165 -16.23 -1.11 3.79
N GLU A 166 -16.90 -2.24 3.57
CA GLU A 166 -17.56 -2.99 4.65
C GLU A 166 -16.56 -3.54 5.67
N LYS A 167 -15.39 -4.01 5.23
CA LYS A 167 -14.31 -4.45 6.12
C LYS A 167 -13.77 -3.30 6.97
N ILE A 168 -13.54 -2.13 6.36
CA ILE A 168 -13.05 -0.95 7.08
C ILE A 168 -14.09 -0.51 8.12
N LYS A 169 -15.36 -0.40 7.75
CA LYS A 169 -16.45 -0.06 8.68
C LYS A 169 -16.54 -1.01 9.87
N ALA A 170 -16.35 -2.30 9.62
CA ALA A 170 -16.38 -3.30 10.70
C ALA A 170 -15.16 -3.21 11.64
N LYS A 171 -13.98 -2.87 11.12
CA LYS A 171 -12.73 -2.82 11.89
C LYS A 171 -12.50 -1.46 12.55
N VAL A 172 -12.92 -0.38 11.90
CA VAL A 172 -12.73 1.02 12.32
C VAL A 172 -14.08 1.76 12.24
N PRO A 173 -15.04 1.45 13.13
CA PRO A 173 -16.40 2.01 13.07
C PRO A 173 -16.43 3.53 13.28
N GLU A 174 -15.38 4.12 13.82
CA GLU A 174 -15.24 5.55 14.02
C GLU A 174 -15.02 6.32 12.71
N CYS A 175 -14.44 5.65 11.68
CA CYS A 175 -14.20 6.25 10.39
C CYS A 175 -15.41 6.06 9.47
N GLN A 176 -15.97 7.17 8.99
CA GLN A 176 -17.07 7.12 8.01
C GLN A 176 -16.48 6.83 6.62
N VAL A 177 -16.81 5.70 6.03
CA VAL A 177 -16.29 5.33 4.70
C VAL A 177 -17.43 5.18 3.70
N GLU A 178 -17.32 5.88 2.59
CA GLU A 178 -18.32 5.89 1.51
C GLU A 178 -17.66 5.65 0.15
N LEU A 179 -18.37 4.95 -0.73
CA LEU A 179 -17.93 4.68 -2.10
C LEU A 179 -18.98 5.18 -3.08
N TYR A 180 -18.56 5.96 -4.05
CA TYR A 180 -19.40 6.51 -5.11
C TYR A 180 -18.84 6.18 -6.49
N ASP A 181 -19.75 6.13 -7.45
CA ASP A 181 -19.40 6.10 -8.87
C ASP A 181 -18.72 7.42 -9.26
N LEU A 182 -17.73 7.34 -10.14
CA LEU A 182 -17.04 8.51 -10.68
C LEU A 182 -17.99 9.46 -11.44
N ASP A 183 -19.15 8.96 -11.89
CA ASP A 183 -20.17 9.76 -12.55
C ASP A 183 -21.10 10.51 -11.61
N ALA A 184 -21.01 10.30 -10.30
CA ALA A 184 -21.76 11.06 -9.29
C ALA A 184 -21.21 12.50 -9.12
N LYS A 185 -21.30 13.32 -10.17
CA LYS A 185 -20.60 14.62 -10.26
C LYS A 185 -21.00 15.64 -9.18
N ASP A 186 -22.28 15.69 -8.80
CA ASP A 186 -22.75 16.64 -7.80
C ASP A 186 -22.27 16.24 -6.40
N THR A 187 -22.39 14.96 -6.04
CA THR A 187 -21.81 14.41 -4.80
C THR A 187 -20.30 14.61 -4.77
N MET A 188 -19.62 14.41 -5.91
CA MET A 188 -18.18 14.61 -6.01
C MET A 188 -17.78 16.04 -5.68
N ARG A 189 -18.50 17.04 -6.21
CA ARG A 189 -18.23 18.45 -5.90
C ARG A 189 -18.40 18.75 -4.42
N GLU A 190 -19.56 18.31 -3.85
CA GLU A 190 -19.84 18.49 -2.43
C GLU A 190 -18.74 17.90 -1.55
N LYS A 191 -18.33 16.65 -1.82
CA LYS A 191 -17.30 15.96 -1.02
C LYS A 191 -15.90 16.60 -1.19
N ILE A 192 -15.54 17.04 -2.38
CA ILE A 192 -14.27 17.75 -2.63
C ILE A 192 -14.26 19.09 -1.89
N ASP A 193 -15.35 19.85 -1.95
CA ASP A 193 -15.43 21.17 -1.30
C ASP A 193 -15.35 21.07 0.24
N ALA A 194 -15.78 19.93 0.81
CA ALA A 194 -15.72 19.64 2.25
C ALA A 194 -14.43 18.94 2.70
N ALA A 195 -13.58 18.47 1.77
CA ALA A 195 -12.41 17.66 2.10
C ALA A 195 -11.24 18.50 2.63
N ASP A 196 -10.56 17.96 3.64
CA ASP A 196 -9.25 18.46 4.10
C ASP A 196 -8.11 17.97 3.19
N ILE A 197 -8.23 16.73 2.69
CA ILE A 197 -7.18 16.07 1.91
C ILE A 197 -7.80 15.43 0.66
N LEU A 198 -7.19 15.70 -0.48
CA LEU A 198 -7.55 15.09 -1.76
C LEU A 198 -6.41 14.22 -2.26
N VAL A 199 -6.69 12.92 -2.41
CA VAL A 199 -5.74 11.93 -2.94
C VAL A 199 -6.16 11.50 -4.33
N LYS A 200 -5.28 11.70 -5.31
CA LYS A 200 -5.50 11.27 -6.68
C LYS A 200 -4.54 10.14 -7.03
N TRP A 201 -5.10 9.00 -7.42
CA TRP A 201 -4.31 7.88 -7.91
C TRP A 201 -4.77 7.46 -9.32
N ASN A 202 -3.87 7.58 -10.31
CA ASN A 202 -4.02 7.07 -11.69
C ASN A 202 -5.27 7.50 -12.51
N ILE A 203 -5.81 8.70 -12.32
CA ILE A 203 -6.85 9.24 -13.20
C ILE A 203 -6.25 10.34 -14.07
N THR A 204 -6.43 10.26 -15.40
CA THR A 204 -6.02 11.31 -16.36
C THR A 204 -6.81 12.61 -16.11
N TRP A 205 -6.09 13.66 -15.76
CA TRP A 205 -6.63 14.90 -15.21
C TRP A 205 -6.61 16.05 -16.23
N ASN A 206 -7.40 15.99 -17.28
CA ASN A 206 -7.43 17.10 -18.23
C ASN A 206 -8.51 18.17 -17.94
N GLU A 207 -9.53 17.89 -17.13
CA GLU A 207 -10.64 18.83 -16.92
C GLU A 207 -10.69 19.52 -15.56
N THR A 208 -10.06 19.00 -14.53
CA THR A 208 -10.21 19.49 -13.16
C THR A 208 -9.22 20.60 -12.79
N LYS A 209 -8.07 20.69 -13.48
CA LYS A 209 -7.04 21.73 -13.22
C LYS A 209 -7.50 23.17 -13.42
N ARG A 210 -8.60 23.40 -14.14
CA ARG A 210 -9.07 24.75 -14.47
C ARG A 210 -10.01 25.39 -13.45
N ARG A 211 -10.52 24.63 -12.47
CA ARG A 211 -11.58 25.15 -11.57
C ARG A 211 -11.25 25.23 -10.08
N TYR A 212 -10.24 24.53 -9.59
CA TYR A 212 -9.94 24.51 -8.18
C TYR A 212 -8.55 25.08 -7.92
N ASN A 213 -8.51 26.39 -7.70
CA ASN A 213 -7.30 27.14 -7.41
C ASN A 213 -7.30 27.50 -5.92
N SER A 214 -6.19 27.30 -5.27
CA SER A 214 -5.58 27.97 -4.12
C SER A 214 -5.62 27.35 -2.72
N ASP A 215 -6.64 26.63 -2.28
CA ASP A 215 -6.70 26.25 -0.86
C ASP A 215 -6.67 24.74 -0.55
N LEU A 216 -6.71 23.89 -1.56
CA LEU A 216 -6.54 22.43 -1.42
C LEU A 216 -5.06 22.07 -1.61
N GLN A 217 -4.44 21.54 -0.55
CA GLN A 217 -3.10 20.94 -0.67
C GLN A 217 -3.20 19.64 -1.47
N ILE A 218 -2.98 19.77 -2.79
CA ILE A 218 -2.92 18.61 -3.69
C ILE A 218 -1.51 18.04 -3.64
N GLN A 219 -1.30 16.98 -2.91
CA GLN A 219 -0.09 16.18 -3.06
C GLN A 219 -0.25 15.21 -4.23
N GLN A 220 0.45 15.50 -5.32
CA GLN A 220 0.70 14.52 -6.37
C GLN A 220 1.76 13.54 -5.87
N CYS A 221 1.35 12.42 -5.35
CA CYS A 221 2.27 11.31 -5.11
C CYS A 221 2.55 10.62 -6.45
N PHE A 222 3.67 10.98 -7.11
CA PHE A 222 4.18 10.25 -8.26
C PHE A 222 4.97 9.05 -7.72
N MET A 223 4.36 7.87 -7.70
CA MET A 223 5.13 6.64 -7.84
C MET A 223 5.00 6.22 -9.31
N LYS A 224 6.08 6.39 -10.05
CA LYS A 224 6.24 5.72 -11.36
C LYS A 224 6.59 4.27 -11.09
N ASP A 225 5.89 3.36 -11.82
CA ASP A 225 6.22 1.95 -11.93
C ASP A 225 7.69 1.73 -12.34
#